data_f6875fb8363fec2df89205649ceb2410
#
_entry.id   f6875fb8363fec2df89205649ceb2410
#
_cell.length_a   1.000
_cell.length_b   1.000
_cell.length_c   1.000
_cell.angle_alpha   90.00
_cell.angle_beta   90.00
_cell.angle_gamma   90.00
#
_symmetry.space_group_name_H-M   'P 1'
#
loop_
_entity.id
_entity.type
_entity.pdbx_description
1 polymer ?
#
loop_
_entity_poly.entity_id
_entity_poly.type
_entity_poly.pdbx_seq_one_letter_code
_entity_poly.pdbx_strand_id
1 'polypeptide(L)' 'MALERWYEVAEAAQWNTFADVKMDFGSVDAVGNQHYVFDIRGNRYRLVVVIKFVMGYVFIRFVGTHEEYDRIDASTI' A
#
# COMPACT_ATOMS: atom_id res chain seq x y z
N MET A 1 9.18 7.30 -5.11
CA MET A 1 8.45 8.03 -4.06
C MET A 1 8.96 7.60 -2.70
N ALA A 2 9.19 8.54 -1.80
CA ALA A 2 9.64 8.22 -0.45
C ALA A 2 8.46 7.87 0.45
N LEU A 3 8.72 7.14 1.52
CA LEU A 3 7.69 6.70 2.45
C LEU A 3 6.94 7.88 3.09
N GLU A 4 7.65 8.95 3.42
CA GLU A 4 7.03 10.14 3.99
C GLU A 4 5.99 10.74 3.04
N ARG A 5 6.31 10.79 1.75
CA ARG A 5 5.38 11.30 0.75
C ARG A 5 4.15 10.42 0.64
N TRP A 6 4.35 9.09 0.67
CA TRP A 6 3.24 8.15 0.67
C TRP A 6 2.31 8.40 1.85
N TYR A 7 2.90 8.57 3.03
CA TYR A 7 2.13 8.81 4.26
C TYR A 7 1.31 10.10 4.17
N GLU A 8 1.92 11.18 3.69
CA GLU A 8 1.22 12.46 3.52
C GLU A 8 0.02 12.33 2.60
N VAL A 9 0.21 11.67 1.46
CA VAL A 9 -0.88 11.48 0.50
C VAL A 9 -1.98 10.60 1.08
N ALA A 10 -1.60 9.50 1.72
CA ALA A 10 -2.57 8.57 2.31
C ALA A 10 -3.38 9.22 3.43
N GLU A 11 -2.72 10.03 4.27
CA GLU A 11 -3.39 10.71 5.37
C GLU A 11 -4.41 11.72 4.88
N ALA A 12 -4.10 12.44 3.81
CA ALA A 12 -4.99 13.44 3.24
C ALA A 12 -6.08 12.84 2.34
N ALA A 13 -5.92 11.59 1.93
CA ALA A 13 -6.83 10.97 0.97
C ALA A 13 -8.17 10.58 1.61
N GLN A 14 -9.19 10.55 0.77
CA GLN A 14 -10.51 10.06 1.14
C GLN A 14 -10.86 8.90 0.22
N TRP A 15 -10.16 7.80 0.38
CA TRP A 15 -10.33 6.63 -0.46
C TRP A 15 -11.57 5.85 -0.08
N ASN A 16 -12.48 5.67 -1.03
CA ASN A 16 -13.67 4.85 -0.86
C ASN A 16 -13.57 3.53 -1.60
N THR A 17 -12.73 3.48 -2.63
CA THR A 17 -12.57 2.30 -3.49
C THR A 17 -11.11 2.15 -3.89
N PHE A 18 -10.77 0.99 -4.43
CA PHE A 18 -9.44 0.77 -5.00
C PHE A 18 -9.14 1.72 -6.16
N ALA A 19 -10.16 2.08 -6.93
CA ALA A 19 -9.97 3.03 -8.03
C ALA A 19 -9.46 4.37 -7.52
N ASP A 20 -9.94 4.82 -6.36
CA ASP A 20 -9.47 6.06 -5.74
C ASP A 20 -7.99 5.97 -5.38
N VAL A 21 -7.57 4.83 -4.83
CA VAL A 21 -6.16 4.60 -4.50
C VAL A 21 -5.30 4.66 -5.75
N LYS A 22 -5.75 4.06 -6.84
CA LYS A 22 -5.01 4.03 -8.10
C LYS A 22 -4.89 5.41 -8.73
N MET A 23 -5.81 6.31 -8.47
CA MET A 23 -5.69 7.69 -8.95
C MET A 23 -4.52 8.42 -8.30
N ASP A 24 -4.24 8.12 -7.03
CA ASP A 24 -3.14 8.73 -6.30
C ASP A 24 -1.83 7.98 -6.46
N PHE A 25 -1.89 6.65 -6.61
CA PHE A 25 -0.73 5.79 -6.72
C PHE A 25 -0.93 4.78 -7.86
N GLY A 26 -0.46 5.12 -9.04
CA GLY A 26 -0.71 4.32 -10.23
C GLY A 26 -0.14 2.90 -10.19
N SER A 27 0.88 2.65 -9.38
CA SER A 27 1.54 1.35 -9.33
C SER A 27 1.12 0.47 -8.16
N VAL A 28 0.00 0.78 -7.51
CA VAL A 28 -0.50 -0.03 -6.42
C VAL A 28 -1.15 -1.31 -6.95
N ASP A 29 -0.92 -2.43 -6.24
CA ASP A 29 -1.51 -3.72 -6.57
C ASP A 29 -2.38 -4.23 -5.44
N ALA A 30 -3.53 -4.81 -5.78
CA ALA A 30 -4.39 -5.50 -4.84
C ALA A 30 -4.00 -6.98 -4.82
N VAL A 31 -3.69 -7.52 -3.64
CA VAL A 31 -3.19 -8.90 -3.52
C VAL A 31 -4.15 -9.82 -2.74
N GLY A 32 -5.36 -9.34 -2.44
CA GLY A 32 -6.38 -10.13 -1.75
C GLY A 32 -6.46 -9.81 -0.26
N ASN A 33 -7.55 -10.21 0.38
CA ASN A 33 -7.79 -9.99 1.81
C ASN A 33 -7.65 -8.52 2.24
N GLN A 34 -8.05 -7.60 1.36
CA GLN A 34 -7.96 -6.16 1.62
C GLN A 34 -6.51 -5.68 1.77
N HIS A 35 -5.54 -6.45 1.30
CA HIS A 35 -4.13 -6.07 1.30
C HIS A 35 -3.75 -5.42 -0.02
N TYR A 36 -2.94 -4.36 0.06
CA TYR A 36 -2.49 -3.60 -1.11
C TYR A 36 -1.00 -3.34 -1.00
N VAL A 37 -0.32 -3.39 -2.14
CA VAL A 37 1.13 -3.26 -2.19
C VAL A 37 1.49 -2.02 -2.98
N PHE A 38 2.30 -1.16 -2.38
CA PHE A 38 2.81 0.05 -3.01
C PHE A 38 4.31 -0.05 -3.25
N ASP A 39 4.75 0.46 -4.38
CA ASP A 39 6.17 0.56 -4.68
C ASP A 39 6.69 1.88 -4.13
N ILE A 40 7.73 1.80 -3.32
CA ILE A 40 8.34 2.97 -2.69
C ILE A 40 9.75 3.13 -3.23
N ARG A 41 10.15 4.37 -3.48
CA ARG A 41 11.47 4.73 -4.01
C ARG A 41 11.79 4.01 -5.32
N GLY A 42 10.89 4.14 -6.28
CA GLY A 42 11.11 3.62 -7.61
C GLY A 42 11.35 2.11 -7.63
N ASN A 43 10.56 1.35 -6.89
CA ASN A 43 10.63 -0.10 -6.89
C ASN A 43 11.70 -0.72 -5.98
N ARG A 44 12.38 0.08 -5.17
CA ARG A 44 13.36 -0.44 -4.21
C ARG A 44 12.72 -1.12 -3.01
N TYR A 45 11.59 -0.56 -2.55
CA TYR A 45 10.91 -1.04 -1.36
C TYR A 45 9.46 -1.36 -1.69
N ARG A 46 8.91 -2.28 -0.92
CA ARG A 46 7.49 -2.62 -0.97
C ARG A 46 6.84 -2.24 0.35
N LEU A 47 5.68 -1.60 0.25
CA LEU A 47 4.85 -1.27 1.40
C LEU A 47 3.55 -2.06 1.27
N VAL A 48 3.25 -2.90 2.26
CA VAL A 48 2.01 -3.66 2.29
C VAL A 48 1.11 -3.07 3.35
N VAL A 49 -0.12 -2.74 2.96
CA VAL A 49 -1.11 -2.17 3.87
C VAL A 49 -2.42 -2.94 3.77
N VAL A 50 -3.21 -2.87 4.83
CA VAL A 50 -4.61 -3.30 4.81
C VAL A 50 -5.44 -2.04 4.76
N ILE A 51 -6.38 -1.96 3.79
CA ILE A 51 -7.28 -0.81 3.69
C ILE A 51 -8.70 -1.27 3.97
N LYS A 52 -9.30 -0.67 4.98
CA LYS A 52 -10.71 -0.89 5.33
C LYS A 52 -11.50 0.31 4.81
N PHE A 53 -11.93 0.26 3.57
CA PHE A 53 -12.58 1.40 2.92
C PHE A 53 -13.82 1.89 3.65
N VAL A 54 -14.64 0.97 4.12
CA VAL A 54 -15.87 1.33 4.82
C VAL A 54 -15.60 2.15 6.08
N MET A 55 -14.54 1.80 6.80
CA MET A 55 -14.17 2.47 8.05
C MET A 55 -13.18 3.60 7.85
N GLY A 56 -12.57 3.70 6.68
CA GLY A 56 -11.56 4.72 6.39
C GLY A 56 -10.23 4.48 7.07
N TYR A 57 -9.88 3.22 7.37
CA TYR A 57 -8.62 2.88 8.05
C TYR A 57 -7.62 2.28 7.09
N VAL A 58 -6.35 2.66 7.29
CA VAL A 58 -5.21 2.09 6.57
C VAL A 58 -4.21 1.62 7.60
N PHE A 59 -3.89 0.32 7.57
CA PHE A 59 -2.93 -0.28 8.51
C PHE A 59 -1.69 -0.73 7.75
N ILE A 60 -0.51 -0.23 8.17
CA ILE A 60 0.76 -0.67 7.60
C ILE A 60 1.08 -2.04 8.18
N ARG A 61 1.29 -3.03 7.31
CA ARG A 61 1.57 -4.40 7.71
C ARG A 61 3.01 -4.81 7.46
N PHE A 62 3.67 -4.21 6.45
CA PHE A 62 5.02 -4.59 6.10
C PHE A 62 5.68 -3.48 5.30
N VAL A 63 6.94 -3.19 5.62
CA VAL A 63 7.81 -2.33 4.82
C VAL A 63 9.14 -3.06 4.69
N GLY A 64 9.60 -3.28 3.47
CA GLY A 64 10.85 -3.96 3.27
C GLY A 64 11.33 -3.84 1.84
N THR A 65 12.52 -4.40 1.59
CA THR A 65 13.08 -4.44 0.25
C THR A 65 12.30 -5.40 -0.62
N HIS A 66 12.54 -5.32 -1.93
CA HIS A 66 11.94 -6.25 -2.88
C HIS A 66 12.28 -7.71 -2.53
N GLU A 67 13.51 -7.97 -2.11
CA GLU A 67 13.92 -9.32 -1.73
C GLU A 67 13.18 -9.81 -0.49
N GLU A 68 13.02 -8.94 0.49
CA GLU A 68 12.25 -9.28 1.69
C GLU A 68 10.79 -9.53 1.37
N TYR A 69 10.22 -8.72 0.48
CA TYR A 69 8.84 -8.88 0.03
C TYR A 69 8.63 -10.25 -0.63
N ASP A 70 9.60 -10.73 -1.41
CA ASP A 70 9.49 -12.00 -2.11
C ASP A 70 9.42 -13.20 -1.17
N ARG A 71 9.75 -13.01 0.11
CA ARG A 71 9.75 -14.07 1.13
C ARG A 71 8.46 -14.15 1.93
N ILE A 72 7.55 -13.20 1.74
CA ILE A 72 6.29 -13.15 2.49
C ILE A 72 5.10 -13.41 1.59
N ASP A 73 3.98 -13.77 2.20
CA ASP A 73 2.69 -13.78 1.51
C ASP A 73 1.99 -12.47 1.83
N ALA A 74 2.02 -11.55 0.86
CA ALA A 74 1.49 -10.22 1.06
C ALA A 74 -0.01 -10.17 1.34
N SER A 75 -0.74 -11.22 0.99
CA SER A 75 -2.19 -11.27 1.22
C SER A 75 -2.58 -11.69 2.64
N THR A 76 -1.63 -12.17 3.42
CA THR A 76 -1.91 -12.71 4.77
C THR A 76 -1.09 -12.09 5.89
N ILE A 77 -0.12 -11.28 5.54
CA ILE A 77 0.80 -10.71 6.52
C ILE A 77 0.15 -9.70 7.48
#